data_ebb3ece00f3052363b9cb539c62fd280
#
_entry.id   ebb3ece00f3052363b9cb539c62fd280
#
_cell.length_a   1.000
_cell.length_b   1.000
_cell.length_c   1.000
_cell.angle_alpha   90.00
_cell.angle_beta   90.00
_cell.angle_gamma   90.00
#
_symmetry.space_group_name_H-M   'P 1'
#
loop_
_entity.id
_entity.type
_entity.pdbx_description
1 polymer ?
#
loop_
_entity_poly.entity_id
_entity_poly.type
_entity_poly.pdbx_seq_one_letter_code
_entity_poly.pdbx_strand_id
1 'polypeptide(L)'
;MTSTMPAAMTMPFGARLRVAMDELGPLCAGIDPHPGLLAHWGLDQTVQGLERFAMTCVEAFAGTVAVVKPQSAFFERFGAAGVAVLERTLCGLREAGTLSLLDVKRGDIGSTMTAYAHAYLSQDSPLRADAITVSPFLGFESLRPALDLAHGCGRGLFVLALTSNREGAQVQHATHDGRTVAASIVDGVTTQNAAEAGAGVLGSVGMVIGATVGEAVQKLGLDLGAANAPLLAPGVGAQGATADDLRTVFGPALGNVLASSSREILGAGPDGAALRAAARHTAEQLNVILGR
;
A
#
# COMPACT_ATOMS: atom_id res chain seq x y z
N MET A 1 -8.99 -3.34 -42.06
CA MET A 1 -7.98 -2.56 -41.29
C MET A 1 -8.73 -1.77 -40.23
N THR A 2 -8.92 -2.39 -39.07
CA THR A 2 -9.55 -1.74 -37.92
C THR A 2 -8.47 -0.95 -37.21
N SER A 3 -8.53 0.39 -37.35
CA SER A 3 -7.70 1.33 -36.62
C SER A 3 -8.04 1.22 -35.13
N THR A 4 -7.21 0.52 -34.35
CA THR A 4 -7.21 0.56 -32.89
C THR A 4 -6.76 1.96 -32.49
N MET A 5 -7.70 2.78 -32.01
CA MET A 5 -7.34 4.03 -31.31
C MET A 5 -6.37 3.68 -30.17
N PRO A 6 -5.28 4.44 -29.98
CA PRO A 6 -4.41 4.23 -28.83
C PRO A 6 -5.26 4.42 -27.57
N ALA A 7 -5.20 3.43 -26.66
CA ALA A 7 -5.82 3.55 -25.35
C ALA A 7 -5.32 4.87 -24.72
N ALA A 8 -6.28 5.69 -24.25
CA ALA A 8 -5.94 6.91 -23.53
C ALA A 8 -4.92 6.51 -22.44
N MET A 9 -3.72 7.08 -22.46
CA MET A 9 -2.68 6.78 -21.50
C MET A 9 -3.24 7.07 -20.12
N THR A 10 -3.51 6.02 -19.36
CA THR A 10 -3.95 6.16 -17.98
C THR A 10 -2.82 6.83 -17.21
N MET A 11 -3.12 7.89 -16.46
CA MET A 11 -2.13 8.57 -15.61
C MET A 11 -1.42 7.53 -14.71
N PRO A 12 -0.07 7.52 -14.63
CA PRO A 12 0.69 6.60 -13.80
C PRO A 12 0.21 6.60 -12.36
N PHE A 13 0.29 5.45 -11.68
CA PHE A 13 -0.17 5.32 -10.30
C PHE A 13 0.48 6.35 -9.37
N GLY A 14 1.80 6.56 -9.48
CA GLY A 14 2.52 7.52 -8.64
C GLY A 14 1.99 8.95 -8.78
N ALA A 15 1.64 9.37 -10.00
CA ALA A 15 1.03 10.68 -10.25
C ALA A 15 -0.35 10.80 -9.62
N ARG A 16 -1.22 9.77 -9.77
CA ARG A 16 -2.54 9.74 -9.13
C ARG A 16 -2.45 9.74 -7.61
N LEU A 17 -1.49 8.99 -7.07
CA LEU A 17 -1.24 8.94 -5.63
C LEU A 17 -0.78 10.31 -5.11
N ARG A 18 0.11 11.01 -5.81
CA ARG A 18 0.57 12.35 -5.42
C ARG A 18 -0.61 13.31 -5.32
N VAL A 19 -1.47 13.36 -6.33
CA VAL A 19 -2.68 14.19 -6.32
C VAL A 19 -3.56 13.85 -5.11
N ALA A 20 -3.85 12.57 -4.89
CA ALA A 20 -4.67 12.15 -3.77
C ALA A 20 -4.07 12.52 -2.39
N MET A 21 -2.73 12.38 -2.25
CA MET A 21 -2.03 12.77 -1.01
C MET A 21 -2.02 14.29 -0.79
N ASP A 22 -1.95 15.08 -1.86
CA ASP A 22 -1.94 16.54 -1.79
C ASP A 22 -3.35 17.09 -1.47
N GLU A 23 -4.41 16.43 -1.95
CA GLU A 23 -5.80 16.82 -1.72
C GLU A 23 -6.36 16.31 -0.36
N LEU A 24 -6.06 15.07 0.02
CA LEU A 24 -6.70 14.34 1.12
C LEU A 24 -5.75 14.02 2.29
N GLY A 25 -4.48 14.43 2.17
CA GLY A 25 -3.43 14.10 3.14
C GLY A 25 -2.83 12.71 2.94
N PRO A 26 -1.68 12.41 3.61
CA PRO A 26 -0.86 11.23 3.35
C PRO A 26 -1.33 9.98 4.11
N LEU A 27 -2.63 9.80 4.28
CA LEU A 27 -3.20 8.67 5.01
C LEU A 27 -3.57 7.51 4.07
N CYS A 28 -3.10 6.32 4.43
CA CYS A 28 -3.58 5.02 3.94
C CYS A 28 -4.43 4.35 5.03
N ALA A 29 -5.75 4.44 4.91
CA ALA A 29 -6.67 3.83 5.88
C ALA A 29 -6.84 2.33 5.62
N GLY A 30 -6.62 1.50 6.65
CA GLY A 30 -6.75 0.05 6.55
C GLY A 30 -8.19 -0.44 6.69
N ILE A 31 -8.55 -1.50 5.95
CA ILE A 31 -9.72 -2.34 6.21
C ILE A 31 -9.22 -3.69 6.70
N ASP A 32 -9.08 -3.80 8.01
CA ASP A 32 -8.50 -4.96 8.70
C ASP A 32 -9.54 -5.56 9.65
N PRO A 33 -10.47 -6.42 9.19
CA PRO A 33 -11.55 -6.98 9.99
C PRO A 33 -11.04 -8.07 10.95
N HIS A 34 -10.23 -7.65 11.94
CA HIS A 34 -9.79 -8.49 13.03
C HIS A 34 -10.99 -9.02 13.83
N PRO A 35 -10.92 -10.24 14.39
CA PRO A 35 -11.98 -10.78 15.25
C PRO A 35 -12.42 -9.82 16.36
N GLY A 36 -11.46 -9.15 17.01
CA GLY A 36 -11.74 -8.17 18.06
C GLY A 36 -12.46 -6.92 17.58
N LEU A 37 -12.19 -6.45 16.35
CA LEU A 37 -12.88 -5.31 15.75
C LEU A 37 -14.30 -5.67 15.31
N LEU A 38 -14.50 -6.86 14.73
CA LEU A 38 -15.85 -7.36 14.43
C LEU A 38 -16.68 -7.42 15.70
N ALA A 39 -16.16 -8.00 16.78
CA ALA A 39 -16.84 -8.06 18.08
C ALA A 39 -17.12 -6.65 18.65
N HIS A 40 -16.15 -5.74 18.56
CA HIS A 40 -16.32 -4.36 19.00
C HIS A 40 -17.47 -3.65 18.26
N TRP A 41 -17.65 -3.96 16.96
CA TRP A 41 -18.74 -3.42 16.13
C TRP A 41 -20.07 -4.18 16.32
N GLY A 42 -20.12 -5.19 17.20
CA GLY A 42 -21.31 -6.04 17.38
C GLY A 42 -21.59 -6.92 16.17
N LEU A 43 -20.56 -7.29 15.41
CA LEU A 43 -20.65 -8.14 14.22
C LEU A 43 -20.12 -9.53 14.51
N ASP A 44 -20.85 -10.54 14.04
CA ASP A 44 -20.39 -11.92 14.10
C ASP A 44 -19.20 -12.18 13.16
N GLN A 45 -18.39 -13.18 13.51
CA GLN A 45 -17.28 -13.65 12.66
C GLN A 45 -17.82 -14.54 11.51
N THR A 46 -18.71 -13.98 10.70
CA THR A 46 -19.33 -14.60 9.52
C THR A 46 -19.01 -13.79 8.28
N VAL A 47 -19.31 -14.34 7.10
CA VAL A 47 -19.18 -13.62 5.83
C VAL A 47 -20.05 -12.36 5.81
N GLN A 48 -21.25 -12.43 6.40
CA GLN A 48 -22.16 -11.29 6.50
C GLN A 48 -21.60 -10.19 7.42
N GLY A 49 -21.01 -10.56 8.56
CA GLY A 49 -20.32 -9.62 9.43
C GLY A 49 -19.11 -8.98 8.77
N LEU A 50 -18.30 -9.77 8.04
CA LEU A 50 -17.19 -9.29 7.23
C LEU A 50 -17.65 -8.28 6.19
N GLU A 51 -18.71 -8.61 5.45
CA GLU A 51 -19.24 -7.73 4.38
C GLU A 51 -19.74 -6.42 4.94
N ARG A 52 -20.54 -6.48 6.01
CA ARG A 52 -21.04 -5.27 6.67
C ARG A 52 -19.89 -4.38 7.15
N PHE A 53 -18.87 -4.96 7.79
CA PHE A 53 -17.67 -4.24 8.22
C PHE A 53 -16.98 -3.55 7.03
N ALA A 54 -16.66 -4.32 5.98
CA ALA A 54 -15.92 -3.83 4.83
C ALA A 54 -16.67 -2.72 4.08
N MET A 55 -17.97 -2.91 3.83
CA MET A 55 -18.76 -1.92 3.09
C MET A 55 -18.99 -0.63 3.92
N THR A 56 -19.16 -0.72 5.25
CA THR A 56 -19.19 0.47 6.11
C THR A 56 -17.87 1.26 6.02
N CYS A 57 -16.71 0.56 5.97
CA CYS A 57 -15.42 1.21 5.76
C CYS A 57 -15.32 1.87 4.38
N VAL A 58 -15.79 1.20 3.32
CA VAL A 58 -15.82 1.78 1.96
C VAL A 58 -16.61 3.08 1.96
N GLU A 59 -17.83 3.08 2.49
CA GLU A 59 -18.69 4.27 2.57
C GLU A 59 -18.06 5.41 3.41
N ALA A 60 -17.36 5.06 4.48
CA ALA A 60 -16.74 6.06 5.37
C ALA A 60 -15.48 6.67 4.75
N PHE A 61 -14.66 5.87 4.07
CA PHE A 61 -13.33 6.29 3.59
C PHE A 61 -13.34 6.84 2.17
N ALA A 62 -14.37 6.53 1.37
CA ALA A 62 -14.53 7.04 0.02
C ALA A 62 -14.45 8.58 -0.03
N GLY A 63 -13.50 9.11 -0.83
CA GLY A 63 -13.25 10.55 -0.95
C GLY A 63 -12.82 11.25 0.35
N THR A 64 -12.41 10.47 1.38
CA THR A 64 -11.98 11.01 2.67
C THR A 64 -10.48 10.85 2.91
N VAL A 65 -9.85 9.83 2.32
CA VAL A 65 -8.43 9.50 2.47
C VAL A 65 -7.79 9.26 1.11
N ALA A 66 -6.47 9.44 1.03
CA ALA A 66 -5.74 9.26 -0.23
C ALA A 66 -5.81 7.81 -0.75
N VAL A 67 -5.69 6.83 0.16
CA VAL A 67 -5.65 5.41 -0.19
C VAL A 67 -6.42 4.60 0.84
N VAL A 68 -7.15 3.59 0.40
CA VAL A 68 -7.72 2.56 1.27
C VAL A 68 -7.01 1.22 1.04
N LYS A 69 -6.61 0.56 2.14
CA LYS A 69 -5.82 -0.66 2.09
C LYS A 69 -6.55 -1.86 2.73
N PRO A 70 -7.33 -2.63 1.94
CA PRO A 70 -7.86 -3.90 2.43
C PRO A 70 -6.72 -4.90 2.69
N GLN A 71 -6.78 -5.59 3.84
CA GLN A 71 -5.85 -6.65 4.19
C GLN A 71 -6.42 -8.01 3.76
N SER A 72 -5.93 -8.55 2.66
CA SER A 72 -6.47 -9.74 1.99
C SER A 72 -6.66 -10.94 2.92
N ALA A 73 -5.70 -11.20 3.81
CA ALA A 73 -5.72 -12.34 4.72
C ALA A 73 -7.00 -12.43 5.59
N PHE A 74 -7.58 -11.29 5.97
CA PHE A 74 -8.82 -11.27 6.77
C PHE A 74 -10.06 -11.63 5.95
N PHE A 75 -10.01 -11.49 4.65
CA PHE A 75 -11.06 -11.94 3.73
C PHE A 75 -10.82 -13.40 3.33
N GLU A 76 -9.59 -13.76 2.97
CA GLU A 76 -9.21 -15.12 2.56
C GLU A 76 -9.56 -16.18 3.61
N ARG A 77 -9.49 -15.85 4.92
CA ARG A 77 -9.88 -16.77 5.99
C ARG A 77 -11.32 -17.27 5.92
N PHE A 78 -12.19 -16.60 5.18
CA PHE A 78 -13.58 -17.02 4.94
C PHE A 78 -13.76 -17.77 3.60
N GLY A 79 -12.66 -18.22 2.97
CA GLY A 79 -12.66 -18.94 1.71
C GLY A 79 -13.24 -18.13 0.55
N ALA A 80 -13.82 -18.80 -0.42
CA ALA A 80 -14.35 -18.17 -1.64
C ALA A 80 -15.38 -17.06 -1.33
N ALA A 81 -16.22 -17.26 -0.32
CA ALA A 81 -17.22 -16.27 0.06
C ALA A 81 -16.59 -14.98 0.62
N GLY A 82 -15.49 -15.08 1.37
CA GLY A 82 -14.73 -13.91 1.83
C GLY A 82 -14.01 -13.20 0.69
N VAL A 83 -13.45 -13.95 -0.27
CA VAL A 83 -12.86 -13.37 -1.49
C VAL A 83 -13.91 -12.60 -2.29
N ALA A 84 -15.14 -13.11 -2.40
CA ALA A 84 -16.24 -12.37 -3.04
C ALA A 84 -16.59 -11.06 -2.32
N VAL A 85 -16.45 -11.00 -0.98
CA VAL A 85 -16.59 -9.73 -0.24
C VAL A 85 -15.43 -8.77 -0.59
N LEU A 86 -14.20 -9.29 -0.72
CA LEU A 86 -13.05 -8.48 -1.14
C LEU A 86 -13.24 -7.88 -2.54
N GLU A 87 -13.78 -8.66 -3.49
CA GLU A 87 -14.11 -8.18 -4.83
C GLU A 87 -15.10 -7.00 -4.77
N ARG A 88 -16.17 -7.11 -3.97
CA ARG A 88 -17.14 -6.01 -3.77
C ARG A 88 -16.51 -4.80 -3.10
N THR A 89 -15.62 -5.01 -2.12
CA THR A 89 -14.87 -3.94 -1.46
C THR A 89 -14.03 -3.13 -2.45
N LEU A 90 -13.26 -3.83 -3.29
CA LEU A 90 -12.43 -3.19 -4.32
C LEU A 90 -13.29 -2.52 -5.40
N CYS A 91 -14.42 -3.12 -5.76
CA CYS A 91 -15.38 -2.52 -6.69
C CYS A 91 -15.94 -1.21 -6.14
N GLY A 92 -16.41 -1.20 -4.89
CA GLY A 92 -16.94 0.00 -4.24
C GLY A 92 -15.93 1.14 -4.13
N LEU A 93 -14.67 0.85 -3.78
CA LEU A 93 -13.61 1.85 -3.76
C LEU A 93 -13.36 2.45 -5.14
N ARG A 94 -13.33 1.62 -6.16
CA ARG A 94 -13.13 2.05 -7.56
C ARG A 94 -14.30 2.91 -8.06
N GLU A 95 -15.54 2.52 -7.79
CA GLU A 95 -16.72 3.28 -8.15
C GLU A 95 -16.79 4.64 -7.48
N ALA A 96 -16.24 4.72 -6.25
CA ALA A 96 -16.08 5.98 -5.51
C ALA A 96 -14.86 6.81 -5.95
N GLY A 97 -14.05 6.34 -6.90
CA GLY A 97 -12.84 7.04 -7.34
C GLY A 97 -11.71 7.07 -6.31
N THR A 98 -11.76 6.23 -5.27
CA THR A 98 -10.77 6.16 -4.20
C THR A 98 -9.70 5.14 -4.51
N LEU A 99 -8.41 5.53 -4.40
CA LEU A 99 -7.31 4.61 -4.68
C LEU A 99 -7.29 3.44 -3.70
N SER A 100 -7.13 2.24 -4.25
CA SER A 100 -7.02 0.99 -3.49
C SER A 100 -5.60 0.43 -3.52
N LEU A 101 -5.09 0.07 -2.34
CA LEU A 101 -3.84 -0.68 -2.18
C LEU A 101 -4.17 -2.03 -1.53
N LEU A 102 -4.21 -3.10 -2.32
CA LEU A 102 -4.53 -4.41 -1.77
C LEU A 102 -3.29 -5.07 -1.14
N ASP A 103 -3.38 -5.33 0.17
CA ASP A 103 -2.26 -5.90 0.93
C ASP A 103 -2.28 -7.44 0.84
N VAL A 104 -1.63 -7.99 -0.21
CA VAL A 104 -1.59 -9.43 -0.52
C VAL A 104 -0.21 -10.06 -0.34
N LYS A 105 0.85 -9.27 -0.35
CA LYS A 105 2.27 -9.70 -0.22
C LYS A 105 2.60 -10.92 -1.09
N ARG A 106 2.12 -10.94 -2.35
CA ARG A 106 2.43 -12.03 -3.29
C ARG A 106 3.86 -11.91 -3.80
N GLY A 107 4.45 -13.05 -4.16
CA GLY A 107 5.77 -13.14 -4.76
C GLY A 107 5.97 -14.54 -5.29
N ASP A 108 6.41 -14.68 -6.55
CA ASP A 108 6.69 -15.94 -7.23
C ASP A 108 7.60 -15.68 -8.43
N ILE A 109 7.88 -16.70 -9.25
CA ILE A 109 8.67 -16.62 -10.46
C ILE A 109 7.83 -16.94 -11.70
N GLY A 110 8.28 -16.45 -12.87
CA GLY A 110 7.78 -16.85 -14.19
C GLY A 110 6.26 -16.79 -14.34
N SER A 111 5.66 -17.84 -14.86
CA SER A 111 4.23 -17.92 -15.15
C SER A 111 3.34 -17.82 -13.91
N THR A 112 3.80 -18.27 -12.75
CA THR A 112 3.05 -18.14 -11.49
C THR A 112 2.99 -16.68 -11.06
N MET A 113 4.08 -15.93 -11.13
CA MET A 113 4.06 -14.49 -10.86
C MET A 113 3.18 -13.74 -11.87
N THR A 114 3.19 -14.16 -13.15
CA THR A 114 2.28 -13.63 -14.17
C THR A 114 0.82 -13.85 -13.78
N ALA A 115 0.46 -15.04 -13.29
CA ALA A 115 -0.90 -15.34 -12.85
C ALA A 115 -1.34 -14.45 -11.65
N TYR A 116 -0.45 -14.24 -10.66
CA TYR A 116 -0.71 -13.28 -9.58
C TYR A 116 -0.86 -11.85 -10.08
N ALA A 117 0.00 -11.41 -11.00
CA ALA A 117 -0.11 -10.09 -11.60
C ALA A 117 -1.46 -9.88 -12.29
N HIS A 118 -1.89 -10.84 -13.10
CA HIS A 118 -3.21 -10.79 -13.76
C HIS A 118 -4.36 -10.76 -12.75
N ALA A 119 -4.28 -11.57 -11.68
CA ALA A 119 -5.33 -11.62 -10.67
C ALA A 119 -5.59 -10.27 -9.98
N TYR A 120 -4.56 -9.44 -9.79
CA TYR A 120 -4.68 -8.23 -8.97
C TYR A 120 -4.49 -6.91 -9.75
N LEU A 121 -3.90 -6.95 -10.96
CA LEU A 121 -3.53 -5.75 -11.70
C LEU A 121 -4.21 -5.65 -13.08
N SER A 122 -4.68 -6.78 -13.65
CA SER A 122 -5.36 -6.75 -14.95
C SER A 122 -6.66 -5.94 -14.89
N GLN A 123 -6.95 -5.20 -15.97
CA GLN A 123 -8.16 -4.42 -16.11
C GLN A 123 -9.44 -5.27 -16.00
N ASP A 124 -9.37 -6.53 -16.43
CA ASP A 124 -10.52 -7.44 -16.48
C ASP A 124 -10.68 -8.25 -15.18
N SER A 125 -9.75 -8.15 -14.24
CA SER A 125 -9.83 -8.90 -12.99
C SER A 125 -10.87 -8.29 -12.03
N PRO A 126 -11.73 -9.10 -11.40
CA PRO A 126 -12.63 -8.64 -10.35
C PRO A 126 -11.85 -8.17 -9.10
N LEU A 127 -10.68 -8.75 -8.82
CA LEU A 127 -9.80 -8.39 -7.70
C LEU A 127 -8.84 -7.24 -8.02
N ARG A 128 -8.99 -6.57 -9.17
CA ARG A 128 -8.07 -5.49 -9.56
C ARG A 128 -8.06 -4.36 -8.54
N ALA A 129 -6.85 -4.00 -8.12
CA ALA A 129 -6.56 -2.86 -7.25
C ALA A 129 -5.72 -1.82 -8.00
N ASP A 130 -5.62 -0.58 -7.48
CA ASP A 130 -4.73 0.43 -8.05
C ASP A 130 -3.26 0.13 -7.75
N ALA A 131 -2.99 -0.50 -6.60
CA ALA A 131 -1.68 -1.05 -6.26
C ALA A 131 -1.81 -2.29 -5.40
N ILE A 132 -0.74 -3.09 -5.35
CA ILE A 132 -0.63 -4.27 -4.47
C ILE A 132 0.70 -4.28 -3.72
N THR A 133 0.75 -4.96 -2.56
CA THR A 133 2.01 -5.30 -1.91
C THR A 133 2.58 -6.59 -2.48
N VAL A 134 3.91 -6.64 -2.65
CA VAL A 134 4.63 -7.80 -3.17
C VAL A 134 5.85 -8.14 -2.31
N SER A 135 6.18 -9.43 -2.24
CA SER A 135 7.34 -9.94 -1.50
C SER A 135 8.48 -10.29 -2.45
N PRO A 136 9.66 -9.68 -2.30
CA PRO A 136 10.81 -9.92 -3.17
C PRO A 136 11.70 -11.07 -2.68
N PHE A 137 11.20 -11.99 -1.85
CA PHE A 137 12.00 -13.05 -1.24
C PHE A 137 12.71 -13.95 -2.28
N LEU A 138 12.13 -14.10 -3.48
CA LEU A 138 12.72 -14.85 -4.60
C LEU A 138 13.63 -13.98 -5.51
N GLY A 139 14.02 -12.81 -5.03
CA GLY A 139 14.80 -11.81 -5.75
C GLY A 139 13.92 -10.75 -6.42
N PHE A 140 14.43 -9.49 -6.52
CA PHE A 140 13.66 -8.38 -7.06
C PHE A 140 13.16 -8.62 -8.49
N GLU A 141 14.03 -9.19 -9.36
CA GLU A 141 13.69 -9.46 -10.76
C GLU A 141 12.63 -10.57 -10.94
N SER A 142 12.38 -11.39 -9.91
CA SER A 142 11.26 -12.35 -9.94
C SER A 142 9.90 -11.65 -10.06
N LEU A 143 9.82 -10.37 -9.65
CA LEU A 143 8.63 -9.53 -9.72
C LEU A 143 8.41 -8.92 -11.13
N ARG A 144 9.31 -9.15 -12.10
CA ARG A 144 9.24 -8.56 -13.45
C ARG A 144 7.85 -8.66 -14.09
N PRO A 145 7.15 -9.82 -14.08
CA PRO A 145 5.82 -9.90 -14.68
C PRO A 145 4.78 -8.94 -14.06
N ALA A 146 4.89 -8.68 -12.74
CA ALA A 146 4.00 -7.73 -12.08
C ALA A 146 4.40 -6.28 -12.34
N LEU A 147 5.72 -5.98 -12.39
CA LEU A 147 6.24 -4.67 -12.72
C LEU A 147 5.80 -4.23 -14.13
N ASP A 148 5.95 -5.11 -15.11
CA ASP A 148 5.60 -4.83 -16.50
C ASP A 148 4.08 -4.64 -16.66
N LEU A 149 3.26 -5.49 -16.04
CA LEU A 149 1.81 -5.36 -16.11
C LEU A 149 1.32 -4.10 -15.37
N ALA A 150 1.86 -3.81 -14.19
CA ALA A 150 1.51 -2.61 -13.43
C ALA A 150 1.81 -1.35 -14.24
N HIS A 151 3.00 -1.26 -14.83
CA HIS A 151 3.39 -0.14 -15.70
C HIS A 151 2.44 -0.02 -16.89
N GLY A 152 2.16 -1.12 -17.60
CA GLY A 152 1.27 -1.13 -18.77
C GLY A 152 -0.19 -0.75 -18.47
N CYS A 153 -0.64 -0.96 -17.22
CA CYS A 153 -2.00 -0.65 -16.79
C CYS A 153 -2.12 0.65 -15.97
N GLY A 154 -1.02 1.40 -15.78
CA GLY A 154 -0.99 2.59 -14.93
C GLY A 154 -1.25 2.27 -13.45
N ARG A 155 -0.80 1.11 -12.96
CA ARG A 155 -0.97 0.64 -11.58
C ARG A 155 0.34 0.68 -10.82
N GLY A 156 0.28 0.45 -9.50
CA GLY A 156 1.44 0.50 -8.62
C GLY A 156 1.76 -0.83 -7.95
N LEU A 157 3.01 -0.95 -7.49
CA LEU A 157 3.46 -2.01 -6.60
C LEU A 157 4.09 -1.40 -5.35
N PHE A 158 3.93 -2.07 -4.20
CA PHE A 158 4.67 -1.77 -2.98
C PHE A 158 5.50 -2.99 -2.58
N VAL A 159 6.81 -2.89 -2.77
CA VAL A 159 7.75 -3.98 -2.51
C VAL A 159 8.13 -3.97 -1.02
N LEU A 160 8.07 -5.11 -0.33
CA LEU A 160 8.58 -5.22 1.04
C LEU A 160 10.09 -4.99 1.03
N ALA A 161 10.58 -3.98 1.74
CA ALA A 161 11.99 -3.65 1.78
C ALA A 161 12.58 -3.69 3.20
N LEU A 162 11.98 -2.97 4.15
CA LEU A 162 12.45 -2.94 5.53
C LEU A 162 11.26 -2.89 6.50
N THR A 163 11.09 -3.92 7.30
CA THR A 163 9.93 -4.09 8.19
C THR A 163 10.34 -4.07 9.66
N SER A 164 9.43 -3.66 10.54
CA SER A 164 9.72 -3.47 11.97
C SER A 164 9.67 -4.73 12.81
N ASN A 165 9.24 -5.88 12.27
CA ASN A 165 9.23 -7.14 12.99
C ASN A 165 10.66 -7.67 13.20
N ARG A 166 10.93 -8.27 14.35
CA ARG A 166 12.29 -8.70 14.76
C ARG A 166 12.91 -9.72 13.78
N GLU A 167 12.11 -10.61 13.25
CA GLU A 167 12.53 -11.68 12.33
C GLU A 167 12.98 -11.11 10.98
N GLY A 168 12.48 -9.94 10.58
CA GLY A 168 12.80 -9.29 9.31
C GLY A 168 14.31 -9.07 9.13
N ALA A 169 15.04 -8.79 10.20
CA ALA A 169 16.48 -8.56 10.16
C ALA A 169 17.27 -9.77 9.62
N GLN A 170 16.81 -11.01 9.82
CA GLN A 170 17.48 -12.21 9.30
C GLN A 170 17.60 -12.22 7.78
N VAL A 171 16.65 -11.63 7.08
CA VAL A 171 16.63 -11.57 5.61
C VAL A 171 17.07 -10.18 5.13
N GLN A 172 16.48 -9.13 5.67
CA GLN A 172 16.60 -7.78 5.13
C GLN A 172 18.00 -7.17 5.37
N HIS A 173 18.65 -7.56 6.49
CA HIS A 173 20.03 -7.12 6.82
C HIS A 173 21.11 -8.08 6.29
N ALA A 174 20.75 -9.26 5.80
CA ALA A 174 21.71 -10.18 5.18
C ALA A 174 22.39 -9.49 3.99
N THR A 175 23.63 -9.88 3.71
CA THR A 175 24.44 -9.29 2.64
C THR A 175 24.77 -10.29 1.56
N HIS A 176 24.76 -9.81 0.32
CA HIS A 176 25.24 -10.50 -0.84
C HIS A 176 26.08 -9.51 -1.67
N ASP A 177 27.31 -9.89 -2.02
CA ASP A 177 28.27 -9.04 -2.76
C ASP A 177 28.45 -7.62 -2.15
N GLY A 178 28.48 -7.55 -0.82
CA GLY A 178 28.69 -6.30 -0.09
C GLY A 178 27.47 -5.38 0.00
N ARG A 179 26.32 -5.76 -0.58
CA ARG A 179 25.03 -5.04 -0.43
C ARG A 179 24.09 -5.80 0.48
N THR A 180 23.35 -5.08 1.31
CA THR A 180 22.25 -5.71 2.07
C THR A 180 21.08 -6.05 1.16
N VAL A 181 20.28 -7.06 1.53
CA VAL A 181 19.06 -7.41 0.78
C VAL A 181 18.13 -6.21 0.68
N ALA A 182 17.92 -5.49 1.78
CA ALA A 182 17.10 -4.27 1.77
C ALA A 182 17.65 -3.21 0.78
N ALA A 183 18.97 -2.98 0.75
CA ALA A 183 19.59 -2.03 -0.17
C ALA A 183 19.41 -2.47 -1.65
N SER A 184 19.58 -3.76 -1.94
CA SER A 184 19.36 -4.29 -3.29
C SER A 184 17.91 -4.10 -3.77
N ILE A 185 16.94 -4.18 -2.87
CA ILE A 185 15.52 -3.89 -3.18
C ILE A 185 15.33 -2.41 -3.48
N VAL A 186 15.92 -1.49 -2.67
CA VAL A 186 15.87 -0.05 -2.91
C VAL A 186 16.50 0.30 -4.27
N ASP A 187 17.65 -0.30 -4.61
CA ASP A 187 18.31 -0.12 -5.91
C ASP A 187 17.41 -0.55 -7.08
N GLY A 188 16.73 -1.69 -6.93
CA GLY A 188 15.77 -2.19 -7.91
C GLY A 188 14.60 -1.22 -8.11
N VAL A 189 14.00 -0.72 -7.02
CA VAL A 189 12.93 0.27 -7.07
C VAL A 189 13.40 1.59 -7.70
N THR A 190 14.60 2.05 -7.34
CA THR A 190 15.21 3.26 -7.93
C THR A 190 15.31 3.15 -9.45
N THR A 191 15.75 1.98 -9.92
CA THR A 191 15.86 1.71 -11.36
C THR A 191 14.49 1.72 -12.05
N GLN A 192 13.47 1.15 -11.42
CA GLN A 192 12.11 1.13 -11.98
C GLN A 192 11.50 2.53 -12.09
N ASN A 193 11.75 3.39 -11.11
CA ASN A 193 11.19 4.75 -11.07
C ASN A 193 12.02 5.81 -11.82
N ALA A 194 13.13 5.44 -12.47
CA ALA A 194 14.06 6.40 -13.07
C ALA A 194 13.42 7.30 -14.15
N ALA A 195 12.53 6.74 -14.96
CA ALA A 195 11.83 7.51 -16.00
C ALA A 195 10.87 8.54 -15.40
N GLU A 196 10.09 8.14 -14.37
CA GLU A 196 9.15 9.01 -13.65
C GLU A 196 9.93 10.11 -12.89
N ALA A 197 11.05 9.76 -12.26
CA ALA A 197 11.95 10.71 -11.59
C ALA A 197 12.48 11.75 -12.57
N GLY A 198 12.94 11.34 -13.75
CA GLY A 198 13.40 12.23 -14.82
C GLY A 198 12.32 13.17 -15.35
N ALA A 199 11.04 12.77 -15.24
CA ALA A 199 9.88 13.58 -15.60
C ALA A 199 9.35 14.44 -14.42
N GLY A 200 9.96 14.38 -13.24
CA GLY A 200 9.49 15.09 -12.04
C GLY A 200 8.19 14.52 -11.45
N VAL A 201 7.87 13.27 -11.75
CA VAL A 201 6.66 12.56 -11.29
C VAL A 201 7.04 11.54 -10.23
N LEU A 202 6.21 11.39 -9.19
CA LEU A 202 6.39 10.33 -8.19
C LEU A 202 6.34 8.96 -8.86
N GLY A 203 7.25 8.06 -8.48
CA GLY A 203 7.32 6.72 -9.02
C GLY A 203 6.08 5.87 -8.71
N SER A 204 5.78 4.93 -9.60
CA SER A 204 4.66 3.99 -9.43
C SER A 204 5.05 2.71 -8.67
N VAL A 205 6.35 2.48 -8.47
CA VAL A 205 6.86 1.39 -7.64
C VAL A 205 7.28 1.93 -6.28
N GLY A 206 6.47 1.63 -5.27
CA GLY A 206 6.70 2.01 -3.88
C GLY A 206 7.41 0.92 -3.08
N MET A 207 7.68 1.25 -1.82
CA MET A 207 8.27 0.32 -0.85
C MET A 207 7.49 0.32 0.45
N VAL A 208 7.52 -0.82 1.16
CA VAL A 208 7.06 -0.90 2.54
C VAL A 208 8.26 -0.71 3.45
N ILE A 209 8.26 0.38 4.21
CA ILE A 209 9.28 0.73 5.19
C ILE A 209 8.59 0.99 6.54
N GLY A 210 8.90 0.20 7.55
CA GLY A 210 8.32 0.37 8.88
C GLY A 210 8.67 1.72 9.50
N ALA A 211 7.69 2.41 10.06
CA ALA A 211 7.90 3.73 10.69
C ALA A 211 8.79 3.68 11.95
N THR A 212 8.96 2.49 12.54
CA THR A 212 9.69 2.27 13.80
C THR A 212 11.02 1.52 13.62
N VAL A 213 11.58 1.50 12.39
CA VAL A 213 12.86 0.82 12.12
C VAL A 213 14.08 1.61 12.63
N GLY A 214 13.88 2.84 13.13
CA GLY A 214 14.93 3.69 13.71
C GLY A 214 16.05 3.99 12.71
N GLU A 215 17.28 3.86 13.13
CA GLU A 215 18.48 4.14 12.32
C GLU A 215 18.83 3.03 11.30
N ALA A 216 17.98 2.00 11.15
CA ALA A 216 18.32 0.89 10.26
C ALA A 216 18.43 1.33 8.79
N VAL A 217 17.66 2.33 8.36
CA VAL A 217 17.76 2.91 7.01
C VAL A 217 19.18 3.41 6.73
N GLN A 218 19.75 4.19 7.66
CA GLN A 218 21.11 4.74 7.53
C GLN A 218 22.16 3.64 7.68
N LYS A 219 22.03 2.77 8.67
CA LYS A 219 22.98 1.67 8.94
C LYS A 219 23.09 0.69 7.77
N LEU A 220 22.01 0.47 7.05
CA LEU A 220 21.97 -0.42 5.88
C LEU A 220 22.28 0.30 4.57
N GLY A 221 22.52 1.61 4.59
CA GLY A 221 22.86 2.41 3.42
C GLY A 221 21.70 2.53 2.40
N LEU A 222 20.47 2.69 2.88
CA LEU A 222 19.30 2.80 2.02
C LEU A 222 19.11 4.27 1.58
N ASP A 223 19.21 4.54 0.28
CA ASP A 223 18.92 5.88 -0.27
C ASP A 223 17.44 5.97 -0.70
N LEU A 224 16.58 6.25 0.27
CA LEU A 224 15.14 6.41 0.02
C LEU A 224 14.81 7.66 -0.80
N GLY A 225 15.68 8.69 -0.74
CA GLY A 225 15.50 9.93 -1.50
C GLY A 225 15.69 9.71 -3.00
N ALA A 226 16.75 9.01 -3.39
CA ALA A 226 17.03 8.69 -4.79
C ALA A 226 15.99 7.74 -5.40
N ALA A 227 15.32 6.93 -4.59
CA ALA A 227 14.35 5.96 -5.08
C ALA A 227 13.10 6.58 -5.73
N ASN A 228 12.80 7.86 -5.46
CA ASN A 228 11.59 8.55 -5.95
C ASN A 228 10.31 7.71 -5.76
N ALA A 229 10.25 6.95 -4.68
CA ALA A 229 9.22 5.95 -4.42
C ALA A 229 8.18 6.46 -3.43
N PRO A 230 6.88 6.14 -3.57
CA PRO A 230 5.95 6.23 -2.46
C PRO A 230 6.32 5.21 -1.38
N LEU A 231 6.30 5.64 -0.11
CA LEU A 231 6.78 4.86 1.03
C LEU A 231 5.60 4.53 1.94
N LEU A 232 5.07 3.30 1.81
CA LEU A 232 4.06 2.81 2.74
C LEU A 232 4.70 2.56 4.10
N ALA A 233 4.28 3.35 5.09
CA ALA A 233 4.85 3.35 6.43
C ALA A 233 3.87 2.79 7.47
N PRO A 234 3.85 1.47 7.72
CA PRO A 234 3.12 0.90 8.85
C PRO A 234 3.75 1.31 10.18
N GLY A 235 2.89 1.53 11.21
CA GLY A 235 3.35 1.82 12.56
C GLY A 235 3.35 3.30 12.94
N VAL A 236 2.85 4.18 12.08
CA VAL A 236 2.59 5.58 12.42
C VAL A 236 1.31 5.67 13.26
N GLY A 237 1.32 6.46 14.34
CA GLY A 237 0.19 6.59 15.26
C GLY A 237 0.15 5.47 16.30
N ALA A 238 -0.68 4.45 16.11
CA ALA A 238 -0.95 3.38 17.08
C ALA A 238 0.27 2.58 17.58
N GLN A 239 1.40 2.58 16.86
CA GLN A 239 2.67 1.98 17.30
C GLN A 239 3.67 3.02 17.84
N GLY A 240 3.24 4.28 17.97
CA GLY A 240 3.97 5.31 18.69
C GLY A 240 5.11 5.99 17.93
N ALA A 241 5.22 5.82 16.60
CA ALA A 241 6.21 6.59 15.83
C ALA A 241 5.89 8.09 15.90
N THR A 242 6.86 8.86 16.36
CA THR A 242 6.81 10.31 16.50
C THR A 242 7.22 11.01 15.19
N ALA A 243 7.04 12.33 15.12
CA ALA A 243 7.54 13.15 14.02
C ALA A 243 9.07 13.03 13.84
N ASP A 244 9.81 12.94 14.95
CA ASP A 244 11.27 12.81 14.91
C ASP A 244 11.71 11.42 14.45
N ASP A 245 10.95 10.36 14.82
CA ASP A 245 11.18 9.02 14.28
C ASP A 245 11.01 9.00 12.77
N LEU A 246 9.95 9.63 12.25
CA LEU A 246 9.70 9.70 10.81
C LEU A 246 10.78 10.50 10.07
N ARG A 247 11.25 11.63 10.64
CA ARG A 247 12.37 12.38 10.08
C ARG A 247 13.64 11.55 10.06
N THR A 248 13.89 10.80 11.14
CA THR A 248 15.06 9.92 11.24
C THR A 248 15.00 8.82 10.19
N VAL A 249 13.85 8.13 10.04
CA VAL A 249 13.70 7.01 9.11
C VAL A 249 13.71 7.48 7.66
N PHE A 250 12.93 8.51 7.32
CA PHE A 250 12.63 8.85 5.93
C PHE A 250 13.47 10.01 5.37
N GLY A 251 14.04 10.86 6.22
CA GLY A 251 14.94 11.94 5.80
C GLY A 251 14.38 12.77 4.63
N PRO A 252 15.14 12.89 3.52
CA PRO A 252 14.70 13.66 2.35
C PRO A 252 13.47 13.05 1.62
N ALA A 253 13.15 11.77 1.86
CA ALA A 253 11.99 11.11 1.29
C ALA A 253 10.71 11.29 2.11
N LEU A 254 10.74 12.09 3.19
CA LEU A 254 9.59 12.31 4.09
C LEU A 254 8.32 12.74 3.34
N GLY A 255 8.46 13.58 2.31
CA GLY A 255 7.35 14.02 1.46
C GLY A 255 6.66 12.91 0.65
N ASN A 256 7.28 11.73 0.53
CA ASN A 256 6.75 10.58 -0.19
C ASN A 256 6.12 9.53 0.76
N VAL A 257 6.07 9.80 2.05
CA VAL A 257 5.49 8.90 3.04
C VAL A 257 3.98 8.84 2.91
N LEU A 258 3.46 7.63 2.78
CA LEU A 258 2.06 7.25 2.86
C LEU A 258 1.87 6.47 4.17
N ALA A 259 1.40 7.15 5.22
CA ALA A 259 1.28 6.57 6.54
C ALA A 259 0.10 5.60 6.63
N SER A 260 0.35 4.37 7.06
CA SER A 260 -0.70 3.35 7.19
C SER A 260 -1.24 3.30 8.62
N SER A 261 -2.53 3.60 8.79
CA SER A 261 -3.26 3.46 10.04
C SER A 261 -4.53 2.62 9.84
N SER A 262 -4.85 1.81 10.82
CA SER A 262 -5.98 0.87 10.75
C SER A 262 -6.75 0.83 12.07
N ARG A 263 -6.22 0.16 13.10
CA ARG A 263 -6.94 -0.12 14.35
C ARG A 263 -7.47 1.11 15.07
N GLU A 264 -6.72 2.20 15.06
CA GLU A 264 -7.10 3.45 15.69
C GLU A 264 -8.35 4.04 15.04
N ILE A 265 -8.36 4.11 13.70
CA ILE A 265 -9.50 4.61 12.93
C ILE A 265 -10.70 3.66 13.06
N LEU A 266 -10.46 2.35 12.89
CA LEU A 266 -11.51 1.33 12.95
C LEU A 266 -12.14 1.17 14.33
N GLY A 267 -11.42 1.56 15.39
CA GLY A 267 -11.95 1.64 16.76
C GLY A 267 -13.08 2.65 16.95
N ALA A 268 -13.23 3.62 16.05
CA ALA A 268 -14.33 4.59 16.09
C ALA A 268 -15.67 4.04 15.54
N GLY A 269 -15.64 2.86 14.88
CA GLY A 269 -16.85 2.24 14.34
C GLY A 269 -17.76 1.60 15.42
N PRO A 270 -18.95 1.17 15.03
CA PRO A 270 -19.45 0.92 13.66
C PRO A 270 -20.08 2.13 12.94
N ASP A 271 -20.15 3.29 13.56
CA ASP A 271 -20.74 4.47 12.94
C ASP A 271 -19.86 5.04 11.82
N GLY A 272 -20.41 5.14 10.61
CA GLY A 272 -19.67 5.62 9.43
C GLY A 272 -19.25 7.09 9.53
N ALA A 273 -20.00 7.94 10.23
CA ALA A 273 -19.64 9.33 10.44
C ALA A 273 -18.47 9.45 11.43
N ALA A 274 -18.47 8.63 12.49
CA ALA A 274 -17.36 8.56 13.44
C ALA A 274 -16.07 8.02 12.78
N LEU A 275 -16.17 6.98 11.93
CA LEU A 275 -15.04 6.48 11.15
C LEU A 275 -14.44 7.56 10.23
N ARG A 276 -15.31 8.31 9.54
CA ARG A 276 -14.88 9.41 8.66
C ARG A 276 -14.21 10.52 9.45
N ALA A 277 -14.75 10.88 10.60
CA ALA A 277 -14.16 11.89 11.48
C ALA A 277 -12.78 11.45 11.99
N ALA A 278 -12.64 10.20 12.43
CA ALA A 278 -11.37 9.63 12.87
C ALA A 278 -10.33 9.61 11.73
N ALA A 279 -10.72 9.22 10.52
CA ALA A 279 -9.83 9.20 9.36
C ALA A 279 -9.34 10.61 8.99
N ARG A 280 -10.22 11.61 8.96
CA ARG A 280 -9.85 13.01 8.71
C ARG A 280 -8.91 13.55 9.79
N HIS A 281 -9.22 13.32 11.04
CA HIS A 281 -8.38 13.75 12.16
C HIS A 281 -6.98 13.13 12.06
N THR A 282 -6.89 11.84 11.75
CA THR A 282 -5.61 11.18 11.54
C THR A 282 -4.85 11.78 10.35
N ALA A 283 -5.52 12.06 9.23
CA ALA A 283 -4.89 12.68 8.06
C ALA A 283 -4.36 14.09 8.38
N GLU A 284 -5.10 14.90 9.14
CA GLU A 284 -4.69 16.22 9.60
C GLU A 284 -3.44 16.15 10.51
N GLN A 285 -3.44 15.22 11.46
CA GLN A 285 -2.27 14.99 12.32
C GLN A 285 -1.04 14.58 11.49
N LEU A 286 -1.22 13.71 10.50
CA LEU A 286 -0.14 13.29 9.61
C LEU A 286 0.40 14.43 8.76
N ASN A 287 -0.44 15.35 8.27
CA ASN A 287 0.02 16.55 7.58
C ASN A 287 0.94 17.40 8.47
N VAL A 288 0.57 17.60 9.74
CA VAL A 288 1.42 18.34 10.69
C VAL A 288 2.75 17.61 10.94
N ILE A 289 2.69 16.29 11.19
CA ILE A 289 3.86 15.45 11.47
C ILE A 289 4.84 15.44 10.29
N LEU A 290 4.33 15.35 9.06
CA LEU A 290 5.11 15.27 7.84
C LEU A 290 5.49 16.66 7.27
N GLY A 291 5.04 17.76 7.90
CA GLY A 291 5.36 19.13 7.51
C GLY A 291 4.72 19.56 6.18
N ARG A 292 3.51 19.09 5.93
CA ARG A 292 2.69 19.41 4.75
C ARG A 292 1.67 20.49 5.05
#